data_f8355984dfbbbdad0c83665d518a20bf
#
_entry.id   f8355984dfbbbdad0c83665d518a20bf
#
_cell.length_a   1.000
_cell.length_b   1.000
_cell.length_c   1.000
_cell.angle_alpha   90.00
_cell.angle_beta   90.00
_cell.angle_gamma   90.00
#
_symmetry.space_group_name_H-M   'P 1'
#
loop_
_entity.id
_entity.type
_entity.pdbx_description
1 polymer ?
#
loop_
_entity_poly.entity_id
_entity_poly.type
_entity_poly.pdbx_seq_one_letter_code
_entity_poly.pdbx_strand_id
1 'polypeptide(L)'
;MNTKIINVTKRDGRTEPFDLEKVHRVLEWATTDIAAVSISEIELRANIQLYDKIPAYDIHELLIKSAAELISEATPNYQYVAARLVNYKIRKDVYNQHEPWPLVDIVVENVSKGVYDGAIMDNYTRDELNQLDNYIKHDRDDTFTYVGMEQFRGKYLVQDRRTKTLFESPQILYMLVAATLFSDYPKETRLKWVKDYYDDISTFGTSLPTPIMAGVRTSTRQFSSCVLIESDDTLESINATAT
;
A
#
# COMPACT_ATOMS: atom_id res chain seq x y z
N MET A 1 8.30 -36.96 -21.28
CA MET A 1 7.36 -36.29 -20.37
C MET A 1 6.86 -35.04 -21.10
N ASN A 2 5.56 -34.94 -21.40
CA ASN A 2 4.99 -33.75 -22.03
C ASN A 2 4.99 -32.64 -20.97
N THR A 3 5.94 -31.74 -21.04
CA THR A 3 5.97 -30.54 -20.20
C THR A 3 4.78 -29.68 -20.64
N LYS A 4 3.72 -29.67 -19.87
CA LYS A 4 2.53 -28.88 -20.16
C LYS A 4 2.96 -27.42 -20.11
N ILE A 5 2.96 -26.75 -21.27
CA ILE A 5 3.27 -25.31 -21.33
C ILE A 5 2.14 -24.59 -20.60
N ILE A 6 2.47 -23.89 -19.50
CA ILE A 6 1.54 -23.04 -18.77
C ILE A 6 1.53 -21.67 -19.46
N ASN A 7 0.35 -21.13 -19.70
CA ASN A 7 0.17 -19.79 -20.24
C ASN A 7 -0.35 -18.85 -19.15
N VAL A 8 -0.10 -17.57 -19.33
CA VAL A 8 -0.53 -16.48 -18.42
C VAL A 8 -1.46 -15.55 -19.17
N THR A 9 -2.57 -15.18 -18.56
CA THR A 9 -3.48 -14.16 -19.08
C THR A 9 -3.07 -12.79 -18.53
N LYS A 10 -2.75 -11.87 -19.42
CA LYS A 10 -2.39 -10.49 -19.11
C LYS A 10 -3.62 -9.65 -18.75
N ARG A 11 -3.39 -8.45 -18.16
CA ARG A 11 -4.45 -7.49 -17.82
C ARG A 11 -5.28 -7.02 -19.03
N ASP A 12 -4.67 -7.00 -20.22
CA ASP A 12 -5.32 -6.66 -21.49
C ASP A 12 -6.03 -7.85 -22.17
N GLY A 13 -6.09 -9.01 -21.50
CA GLY A 13 -6.72 -10.24 -22.00
C GLY A 13 -5.83 -11.10 -22.92
N ARG A 14 -4.64 -10.64 -23.32
CA ARG A 14 -3.71 -11.45 -24.12
C ARG A 14 -3.17 -12.61 -23.29
N THR A 15 -2.88 -13.71 -23.99
CA THR A 15 -2.25 -14.90 -23.39
C THR A 15 -0.83 -15.03 -23.90
N GLU A 16 0.13 -15.25 -22.99
CA GLU A 16 1.54 -15.50 -23.32
C GLU A 16 2.06 -16.70 -22.50
N PRO A 17 3.13 -17.40 -22.96
CA PRO A 17 3.76 -18.44 -22.17
C PRO A 17 4.23 -17.88 -20.81
N PHE A 18 4.10 -18.72 -19.77
CA PHE A 18 4.62 -18.40 -18.44
C PHE A 18 6.15 -18.28 -18.52
N ASP A 19 6.65 -17.18 -17.99
CA ASP A 19 8.08 -16.85 -17.98
C ASP A 19 8.58 -16.88 -16.52
N LEU A 20 9.27 -17.96 -16.16
CA LEU A 20 9.82 -18.16 -14.83
C LEU A 20 10.89 -17.12 -14.49
N GLU A 21 11.66 -16.64 -15.49
CA GLU A 21 12.71 -15.64 -15.23
C GLU A 21 12.13 -14.31 -14.76
N LYS A 22 10.92 -13.93 -15.21
CA LYS A 22 10.22 -12.74 -14.69
C LYS A 22 9.86 -12.90 -13.23
N VAL A 23 9.41 -14.07 -12.83
CA VAL A 23 9.11 -14.39 -11.42
C VAL A 23 10.39 -14.37 -10.60
N HIS A 24 11.43 -15.03 -11.10
CA HIS A 24 12.74 -15.10 -10.42
C HIS A 24 13.30 -13.70 -10.12
N ARG A 25 13.30 -12.78 -11.09
CA ARG A 25 13.76 -11.40 -10.90
C ARG A 25 12.98 -10.64 -9.84
N VAL A 26 11.67 -10.86 -9.74
CA VAL A 26 10.86 -10.23 -8.68
C VAL A 26 11.24 -10.81 -7.32
N LEU A 27 11.48 -12.11 -7.23
CA LEU A 27 11.92 -12.75 -5.99
C LEU A 27 13.35 -12.36 -5.61
N GLU A 28 14.27 -12.22 -6.56
CA GLU A 28 15.63 -11.70 -6.33
C GLU A 28 15.56 -10.31 -5.67
N TRP A 29 14.75 -9.40 -6.26
CA TRP A 29 14.54 -8.08 -5.67
C TRP A 29 13.92 -8.17 -4.27
N ALA A 30 12.89 -8.98 -4.08
CA ALA A 30 12.18 -9.09 -2.80
C ALA A 30 13.04 -9.70 -1.69
N THR A 31 14.05 -10.50 -2.02
CA THR A 31 14.96 -11.16 -1.07
C THR A 31 16.28 -10.43 -0.86
N THR A 32 16.56 -9.36 -1.63
CA THR A 32 17.80 -8.60 -1.54
C THR A 32 18.05 -8.15 -0.10
N ASP A 33 19.26 -8.41 0.41
CA ASP A 33 19.72 -8.04 1.75
C ASP A 33 18.88 -8.64 2.92
N ILE A 34 18.08 -9.67 2.66
CA ILE A 34 17.37 -10.40 3.71
C ILE A 34 18.07 -11.75 3.96
N ALA A 35 18.57 -11.93 5.16
CA ALA A 35 19.27 -13.15 5.54
C ALA A 35 18.30 -14.33 5.79
N ALA A 36 18.77 -15.56 5.57
CA ALA A 36 18.08 -16.80 5.87
C ALA A 36 16.73 -16.95 5.16
N VAL A 37 16.67 -16.55 3.88
CA VAL A 37 15.52 -16.78 2.99
C VAL A 37 16.00 -17.48 1.71
N SER A 38 15.14 -18.26 1.07
CA SER A 38 15.43 -19.02 -0.14
C SER A 38 14.41 -18.73 -1.22
N ILE A 39 14.87 -18.23 -2.36
CA ILE A 39 14.03 -18.01 -3.56
C ILE A 39 13.43 -19.34 -4.01
N SER A 40 14.24 -20.41 -4.05
CA SER A 40 13.81 -21.73 -4.52
C SER A 40 12.67 -22.34 -3.68
N GLU A 41 12.62 -22.05 -2.37
CA GLU A 41 11.50 -22.50 -1.52
C GLU A 41 10.20 -21.80 -1.86
N ILE A 42 10.26 -20.49 -2.14
CA ILE A 42 9.09 -19.71 -2.57
C ILE A 42 8.62 -20.19 -3.94
N GLU A 43 9.54 -20.37 -4.90
CA GLU A 43 9.24 -20.85 -6.24
C GLU A 43 8.60 -22.24 -6.22
N LEU A 44 9.14 -23.17 -5.43
CA LEU A 44 8.61 -24.52 -5.31
C LEU A 44 7.16 -24.50 -4.80
N ARG A 45 6.87 -23.70 -3.77
CA ARG A 45 5.51 -23.56 -3.24
C ARG A 45 4.55 -22.91 -4.24
N ALA A 46 5.00 -21.87 -4.94
CA ALA A 46 4.21 -21.19 -5.95
C ALA A 46 3.94 -22.11 -7.15
N ASN A 47 4.94 -22.85 -7.64
CA ASN A 47 4.80 -23.73 -8.81
C ASN A 47 3.74 -24.81 -8.64
N ILE A 48 3.53 -25.33 -7.42
CA ILE A 48 2.51 -26.35 -7.14
C ILE A 48 1.09 -25.79 -7.37
N GLN A 49 0.90 -24.49 -7.30
CA GLN A 49 -0.40 -23.82 -7.40
C GLN A 49 -0.64 -23.18 -8.79
N LEU A 50 0.33 -23.24 -9.72
CA LEU A 50 0.17 -22.70 -11.07
C LEU A 50 -0.76 -23.57 -11.93
N TYR A 51 -1.61 -22.93 -12.72
CA TYR A 51 -2.52 -23.55 -13.68
C TYR A 51 -2.50 -22.81 -15.02
N ASP A 52 -2.91 -23.49 -16.10
CA ASP A 52 -2.93 -22.88 -17.43
C ASP A 52 -3.92 -21.70 -17.51
N LYS A 53 -3.50 -20.62 -18.16
CA LYS A 53 -4.21 -19.34 -18.28
C LYS A 53 -4.43 -18.59 -16.97
N ILE A 54 -3.59 -18.85 -15.96
CA ILE A 54 -3.62 -18.08 -14.71
C ILE A 54 -3.51 -16.58 -15.00
N PRO A 55 -4.33 -15.72 -14.40
CA PRO A 55 -4.17 -14.27 -14.51
C PRO A 55 -2.84 -13.81 -13.93
N ALA A 56 -2.17 -12.85 -14.58
CA ALA A 56 -0.88 -12.35 -14.13
C ALA A 56 -0.94 -11.74 -12.71
N TYR A 57 -2.07 -11.16 -12.31
CA TYR A 57 -2.24 -10.63 -10.95
C TYR A 57 -2.35 -11.72 -9.89
N ASP A 58 -2.88 -12.92 -10.23
CA ASP A 58 -2.96 -14.07 -9.32
C ASP A 58 -1.59 -14.66 -9.06
N ILE A 59 -0.65 -14.56 -10.01
CA ILE A 59 0.74 -15.00 -9.80
C ILE A 59 1.37 -14.20 -8.66
N HIS A 60 1.15 -12.88 -8.59
CA HIS A 60 1.66 -12.07 -7.48
C HIS A 60 1.05 -12.48 -6.14
N GLU A 61 -0.26 -12.75 -6.10
CA GLU A 61 -0.91 -13.26 -4.86
C GLU A 61 -0.36 -14.63 -4.47
N LEU A 62 -0.06 -15.51 -5.43
CA LEU A 62 0.59 -16.79 -5.14
C LEU A 62 1.98 -16.62 -4.54
N LEU A 63 2.78 -15.70 -5.06
CA LEU A 63 4.12 -15.41 -4.52
C LEU A 63 4.03 -14.86 -3.09
N ILE A 64 3.11 -13.91 -2.86
CA ILE A 64 2.85 -13.34 -1.53
C ILE A 64 2.46 -14.46 -0.55
N LYS A 65 1.48 -15.28 -0.92
CA LYS A 65 1.02 -16.40 -0.10
C LYS A 65 2.13 -17.40 0.17
N SER A 66 2.89 -17.77 -0.85
CA SER A 66 4.01 -18.72 -0.74
C SER A 66 5.10 -18.23 0.22
N ALA A 67 5.44 -16.93 0.17
CA ALA A 67 6.38 -16.33 1.10
C ALA A 67 5.80 -16.23 2.52
N ALA A 68 4.52 -15.86 2.65
CA ALA A 68 3.84 -15.75 3.94
C ALA A 68 3.71 -17.11 4.66
N GLU A 69 3.46 -18.19 3.93
CA GLU A 69 3.40 -19.56 4.48
C GLU A 69 4.76 -20.08 4.99
N LEU A 70 5.87 -19.42 4.61
CA LEU A 70 7.21 -19.74 5.12
C LEU A 70 7.56 -18.97 6.40
N ILE A 71 6.71 -18.04 6.85
CA ILE A 71 6.93 -17.30 8.09
C ILE A 71 6.75 -18.27 9.27
N SER A 72 7.79 -18.43 10.06
CA SER A 72 7.77 -19.25 11.27
C SER A 72 8.77 -18.71 12.30
N GLU A 73 8.78 -19.28 13.49
CA GLU A 73 9.80 -18.95 14.51
C GLU A 73 11.21 -19.21 14.00
N ALA A 74 11.41 -20.30 13.22
CA ALA A 74 12.72 -20.65 12.65
C ALA A 74 13.10 -19.78 11.43
N THR A 75 12.13 -19.27 10.71
CA THR A 75 12.31 -18.51 9.46
C THR A 75 11.53 -17.18 9.46
N PRO A 76 11.74 -16.30 10.46
CA PRO A 76 10.93 -15.08 10.63
C PRO A 76 11.12 -14.07 9.50
N ASN A 77 12.25 -14.08 8.82
CA ASN A 77 12.61 -13.08 7.82
C ASN A 77 11.78 -13.14 6.53
N TYR A 78 11.07 -14.24 6.28
CA TYR A 78 10.11 -14.29 5.18
C TYR A 78 8.98 -13.25 5.32
N GLN A 79 8.73 -12.72 6.53
CA GLN A 79 7.78 -11.62 6.72
C GLN A 79 8.16 -10.36 5.92
N TYR A 80 9.46 -10.07 5.77
CA TYR A 80 9.94 -8.94 4.99
C TYR A 80 9.84 -9.21 3.48
N VAL A 81 10.14 -10.44 3.06
CA VAL A 81 9.95 -10.87 1.66
C VAL A 81 8.48 -10.75 1.27
N ALA A 82 7.57 -11.30 2.08
CA ALA A 82 6.13 -11.21 1.82
C ALA A 82 5.66 -9.74 1.78
N ALA A 83 6.14 -8.88 2.69
CA ALA A 83 5.82 -7.44 2.70
C ALA A 83 6.26 -6.74 1.41
N ARG A 84 7.50 -6.98 0.95
CA ARG A 84 8.01 -6.41 -0.30
C ARG A 84 7.20 -6.87 -1.51
N LEU A 85 6.79 -8.14 -1.56
CA LEU A 85 5.92 -8.67 -2.62
C LEU A 85 4.53 -8.01 -2.60
N VAL A 86 3.95 -7.75 -1.42
CA VAL A 86 2.70 -6.99 -1.29
C VAL A 86 2.90 -5.56 -1.80
N ASN A 87 3.98 -4.87 -1.40
CA ASN A 87 4.28 -3.53 -1.88
C ASN A 87 4.49 -3.47 -3.39
N TYR A 88 5.22 -4.45 -3.95
CA TYR A 88 5.38 -4.59 -5.40
C TYR A 88 4.02 -4.67 -6.10
N LYS A 89 3.11 -5.49 -5.58
CA LYS A 89 1.76 -5.62 -6.12
C LYS A 89 0.96 -4.33 -6.00
N ILE A 90 0.99 -3.65 -4.85
CA ILE A 90 0.35 -2.34 -4.64
C ILE A 90 0.81 -1.36 -5.72
N ARG A 91 2.13 -1.20 -5.91
CA ARG A 91 2.69 -0.28 -6.91
C ARG A 91 2.27 -0.65 -8.34
N LYS A 92 2.25 -1.94 -8.67
CA LYS A 92 1.76 -2.42 -9.97
C LYS A 92 0.26 -2.16 -10.18
N ASP A 93 -0.55 -2.29 -9.15
CA ASP A 93 -1.99 -2.06 -9.23
C ASP A 93 -2.32 -0.57 -9.35
N VAL A 94 -1.59 0.28 -8.63
CA VAL A 94 -1.80 1.74 -8.63
C VAL A 94 -1.18 2.41 -9.86
N TYR A 95 0.10 2.11 -10.16
CA TYR A 95 0.90 2.86 -11.14
C TYR A 95 1.13 2.09 -12.46
N ASN A 96 0.69 0.85 -12.56
CA ASN A 96 1.01 -0.09 -13.63
C ASN A 96 2.52 -0.33 -13.85
N GLN A 97 3.34 0.10 -12.90
CA GLN A 97 4.80 -0.03 -12.87
C GLN A 97 5.28 -0.15 -11.42
N HIS A 98 6.58 -0.48 -11.22
CA HIS A 98 7.16 -0.60 -9.88
C HIS A 98 7.44 0.76 -9.26
N GLU A 99 7.98 1.69 -10.04
CA GLU A 99 8.27 3.04 -9.57
C GLU A 99 6.96 3.85 -9.47
N PRO A 100 6.70 4.54 -8.34
CA PRO A 100 5.57 5.46 -8.23
C PRO A 100 5.64 6.58 -9.26
N TRP A 101 4.48 7.10 -9.63
CA TRP A 101 4.42 8.33 -10.42
C TRP A 101 4.85 9.53 -9.58
N PRO A 102 5.24 10.66 -10.20
CA PRO A 102 5.49 11.91 -9.49
C PRO A 102 4.29 12.30 -8.61
N LEU A 103 4.56 12.79 -7.39
CA LEU A 103 3.53 13.16 -6.42
C LEU A 103 2.49 14.12 -7.01
N VAL A 104 2.94 15.09 -7.82
CA VAL A 104 2.04 16.03 -8.50
C VAL A 104 1.03 15.33 -9.38
N ASP A 105 1.47 14.33 -10.16
CA ASP A 105 0.60 13.62 -11.10
C ASP A 105 -0.40 12.74 -10.33
N ILE A 106 0.04 12.11 -9.23
CA ILE A 106 -0.83 11.35 -8.33
C ILE A 106 -1.90 12.26 -7.71
N VAL A 107 -1.53 13.43 -7.23
CA VAL A 107 -2.46 14.40 -6.62
C VAL A 107 -3.47 14.88 -7.64
N VAL A 108 -3.02 15.35 -8.81
CA VAL A 108 -3.90 15.85 -9.88
C VAL A 108 -4.89 14.79 -10.33
N GLU A 109 -4.41 13.57 -10.58
CA GLU A 109 -5.25 12.46 -11.03
C GLU A 109 -6.31 12.09 -9.97
N ASN A 110 -5.91 11.99 -8.70
CA ASN A 110 -6.82 11.56 -7.63
C ASN A 110 -7.78 12.68 -7.19
N VAL A 111 -7.40 13.93 -7.27
CA VAL A 111 -8.33 15.07 -7.10
C VAL A 111 -9.36 15.09 -8.24
N SER A 112 -8.94 14.89 -9.48
CA SER A 112 -9.85 14.86 -10.64
C SER A 112 -10.89 13.73 -10.55
N LYS A 113 -10.54 12.62 -9.91
CA LYS A 113 -11.42 11.48 -9.63
C LYS A 113 -12.29 11.66 -8.37
N GLY A 114 -12.12 12.74 -7.62
CA GLY A 114 -12.79 12.95 -6.33
C GLY A 114 -12.32 12.00 -5.22
N VAL A 115 -11.14 11.39 -5.38
CA VAL A 115 -10.52 10.50 -4.39
C VAL A 115 -9.83 11.33 -3.30
N TYR A 116 -9.06 12.34 -3.68
CA TYR A 116 -8.46 13.31 -2.75
C TYR A 116 -9.27 14.59 -2.65
N ASP A 117 -9.16 15.26 -1.50
CA ASP A 117 -9.71 16.59 -1.31
C ASP A 117 -8.94 17.61 -2.18
N GLY A 118 -9.67 18.43 -2.92
CA GLY A 118 -9.09 19.47 -3.78
C GLY A 118 -8.27 20.52 -3.03
N ALA A 119 -8.53 20.70 -1.73
CA ALA A 119 -7.81 21.63 -0.86
C ALA A 119 -6.28 21.45 -0.90
N ILE A 120 -5.79 20.25 -1.22
CA ILE A 120 -4.35 20.02 -1.35
C ILE A 120 -3.74 20.81 -2.52
N MET A 121 -4.48 20.96 -3.63
CA MET A 121 -4.03 21.74 -4.78
C MET A 121 -4.18 23.24 -4.56
N ASP A 122 -5.11 23.66 -3.69
CA ASP A 122 -5.30 25.08 -3.31
C ASP A 122 -4.19 25.53 -2.34
N ASN A 123 -3.75 24.62 -1.47
CA ASN A 123 -2.75 24.93 -0.44
C ASN A 123 -1.32 24.83 -0.92
N TYR A 124 -0.99 23.91 -1.85
CA TYR A 124 0.37 23.67 -2.33
C TYR A 124 0.55 24.01 -3.80
N THR A 125 1.59 24.77 -4.11
CA THR A 125 2.01 24.99 -5.49
C THR A 125 2.61 23.71 -6.09
N ARG A 126 2.67 23.64 -7.42
CA ARG A 126 3.32 22.53 -8.13
C ARG A 126 4.80 22.37 -7.72
N ASP A 127 5.50 23.48 -7.50
CA ASP A 127 6.91 23.47 -7.09
C ASP A 127 7.08 22.92 -5.67
N GLU A 128 6.17 23.24 -4.75
CA GLU A 128 6.18 22.68 -3.39
C GLU A 128 5.90 21.17 -3.42
N LEU A 129 4.93 20.70 -4.21
CA LEU A 129 4.68 19.27 -4.37
C LEU A 129 5.88 18.54 -4.98
N ASN A 130 6.58 19.13 -5.95
CA ASN A 130 7.82 18.59 -6.50
C ASN A 130 8.94 18.52 -5.45
N GLN A 131 9.05 19.50 -4.56
CA GLN A 131 10.01 19.47 -3.46
C GLN A 131 9.70 18.38 -2.44
N LEU A 132 8.41 18.10 -2.18
CA LEU A 132 7.98 17.01 -1.33
C LEU A 132 8.23 15.66 -2.01
N ASP A 133 7.95 15.52 -3.30
CA ASP A 133 8.21 14.33 -4.10
C ASP A 133 9.68 13.91 -4.02
N ASN A 134 10.59 14.84 -4.28
CA ASN A 134 12.04 14.61 -4.18
C ASN A 134 12.52 14.26 -2.76
N TYR A 135 11.70 14.50 -1.74
CA TYR A 135 12.02 14.17 -0.35
C TYR A 135 11.53 12.78 0.06
N ILE A 136 10.55 12.23 -0.65
CA ILE A 136 9.99 10.91 -0.33
C ILE A 136 11.07 9.82 -0.40
N LYS A 137 11.09 8.94 0.59
CA LYS A 137 11.99 7.79 0.71
C LYS A 137 11.21 6.50 0.50
N HIS A 138 11.05 6.10 -0.76
CA HIS A 138 10.25 4.92 -1.12
C HIS A 138 10.84 3.60 -0.62
N ASP A 139 12.15 3.56 -0.34
CA ASP A 139 12.88 2.44 0.26
C ASP A 139 12.46 2.14 1.71
N ARG A 140 11.85 3.11 2.41
CA ARG A 140 11.26 2.87 3.74
C ARG A 140 10.16 1.81 3.72
N ASP A 141 9.50 1.62 2.59
CA ASP A 141 8.50 0.54 2.43
C ASP A 141 9.12 -0.85 2.60
N ASP A 142 10.42 -1.02 2.37
CA ASP A 142 11.13 -2.31 2.47
C ASP A 142 11.37 -2.75 3.92
N THR A 143 11.11 -1.88 4.90
CA THR A 143 11.24 -2.17 6.34
C THR A 143 9.95 -2.72 6.96
N PHE A 144 8.84 -2.71 6.22
CA PHE A 144 7.56 -3.23 6.73
C PHE A 144 7.58 -4.74 6.93
N THR A 145 6.86 -5.19 7.95
CA THR A 145 6.49 -6.60 8.09
C THR A 145 5.28 -6.93 7.21
N TYR A 146 5.06 -8.20 6.92
CA TYR A 146 3.92 -8.66 6.13
C TYR A 146 2.58 -8.16 6.67
N VAL A 147 2.35 -8.33 7.97
CA VAL A 147 1.11 -7.88 8.63
C VAL A 147 0.96 -6.37 8.56
N GLY A 148 2.05 -5.61 8.74
CA GLY A 148 2.07 -4.16 8.59
C GLY A 148 1.65 -3.73 7.19
N MET A 149 2.24 -4.31 6.15
CA MET A 149 1.93 -3.98 4.76
C MET A 149 0.48 -4.37 4.39
N GLU A 150 -0.04 -5.50 4.91
CA GLU A 150 -1.45 -5.88 4.75
C GLU A 150 -2.42 -4.89 5.43
N GLN A 151 -2.03 -4.29 6.57
CA GLN A 151 -2.82 -3.22 7.18
C GLN A 151 -2.88 -1.98 6.27
N PHE A 152 -1.77 -1.62 5.63
CA PHE A 152 -1.77 -0.54 4.62
C PHE A 152 -2.71 -0.88 3.48
N ARG A 153 -2.54 -2.03 2.85
CA ARG A 153 -3.37 -2.49 1.72
C ARG A 153 -4.85 -2.57 2.07
N GLY A 154 -5.19 -3.05 3.26
CA GLY A 154 -6.57 -3.32 3.66
C GLY A 154 -7.31 -2.14 4.28
N LYS A 155 -6.60 -1.19 4.93
CA LYS A 155 -7.22 -0.16 5.76
C LYS A 155 -6.78 1.26 5.49
N TYR A 156 -5.46 1.51 5.28
CA TYR A 156 -4.91 2.86 5.34
C TYR A 156 -4.79 3.53 3.98
N LEU A 157 -4.43 2.76 2.93
CA LEU A 157 -4.40 3.29 1.58
C LEU A 157 -5.81 3.66 1.12
N VAL A 158 -5.93 4.84 0.50
CA VAL A 158 -7.21 5.25 -0.09
C VAL A 158 -7.58 4.27 -1.19
N GLN A 159 -8.81 3.76 -1.11
CA GLN A 159 -9.32 2.76 -2.04
C GLN A 159 -10.81 2.91 -2.27
N ASP A 160 -11.26 2.52 -3.45
CA ASP A 160 -12.68 2.23 -3.67
C ASP A 160 -13.03 0.92 -2.92
N ARG A 161 -13.85 1.04 -1.88
CA ARG A 161 -14.18 -0.10 -1.00
C ARG A 161 -14.98 -1.18 -1.70
N ARG A 162 -15.70 -0.84 -2.78
CA ARG A 162 -16.51 -1.78 -3.56
C ARG A 162 -15.65 -2.60 -4.52
N THR A 163 -14.74 -1.93 -5.24
CA THR A 163 -13.89 -2.56 -6.26
C THR A 163 -12.54 -3.01 -5.71
N LYS A 164 -12.15 -2.54 -4.52
CA LYS A 164 -10.83 -2.71 -3.91
C LYS A 164 -9.68 -2.07 -4.71
N THR A 165 -10.02 -1.14 -5.59
CA THR A 165 -9.04 -0.38 -6.35
C THR A 165 -8.28 0.57 -5.42
N LEU A 166 -6.96 0.44 -5.36
CA LEU A 166 -6.06 1.32 -4.61
C LEU A 166 -5.66 2.52 -5.46
N PHE A 167 -5.40 3.66 -4.81
CA PHE A 167 -5.06 4.92 -5.48
C PHE A 167 -3.69 5.49 -5.08
N GLU A 168 -2.97 4.84 -4.18
CA GLU A 168 -1.68 5.32 -3.66
C GLU A 168 -0.84 4.18 -3.08
N SER A 169 0.42 4.46 -2.77
CA SER A 169 1.35 3.58 -2.06
C SER A 169 1.68 4.15 -0.67
N PRO A 170 2.31 3.36 0.25
CA PRO A 170 2.49 3.78 1.64
C PRO A 170 3.26 5.10 1.82
N GLN A 171 4.37 5.33 1.11
CA GLN A 171 5.13 6.57 1.27
C GLN A 171 4.38 7.80 0.73
N ILE A 172 3.57 7.63 -0.31
CA ILE A 172 2.68 8.70 -0.81
C ILE A 172 1.63 9.03 0.25
N LEU A 173 1.03 8.01 0.88
CA LEU A 173 0.10 8.20 2.01
C LEU A 173 0.75 9.03 3.11
N TYR A 174 1.93 8.64 3.61
CA TYR A 174 2.60 9.35 4.68
C TYR A 174 2.90 10.81 4.33
N MET A 175 3.43 11.04 3.12
CA MET A 175 3.71 12.40 2.67
C MET A 175 2.44 13.26 2.59
N LEU A 176 1.34 12.72 2.04
CA LEU A 176 0.08 13.45 1.92
C LEU A 176 -0.63 13.66 3.26
N VAL A 177 -0.50 12.72 4.21
CA VAL A 177 -0.95 12.92 5.59
C VAL A 177 -0.22 14.09 6.21
N ALA A 178 1.11 14.12 6.14
CA ALA A 178 1.91 15.23 6.65
C ALA A 178 1.56 16.55 5.97
N ALA A 179 1.49 16.57 4.65
CA ALA A 179 1.14 17.77 3.89
C ALA A 179 -0.25 18.32 4.29
N THR A 180 -1.23 17.44 4.47
CA THR A 180 -2.59 17.88 4.84
C THR A 180 -2.64 18.44 6.25
N LEU A 181 -1.96 17.81 7.22
CA LEU A 181 -1.96 18.26 8.63
C LEU A 181 -1.26 19.61 8.82
N PHE A 182 -0.28 19.93 8.01
CA PHE A 182 0.47 21.20 8.09
C PHE A 182 0.07 22.22 7.01
N SER A 183 -1.06 22.01 6.31
CA SER A 183 -1.51 22.90 5.23
C SER A 183 -1.72 24.35 5.64
N ASP A 184 -2.20 24.57 6.88
CA ASP A 184 -2.51 25.90 7.43
C ASP A 184 -1.29 26.60 8.05
N TYR A 185 -0.12 25.95 8.07
CA TYR A 185 1.11 26.57 8.58
C TYR A 185 1.63 27.64 7.60
N PRO A 186 2.41 28.63 8.10
CA PRO A 186 2.99 29.67 7.24
C PRO A 186 3.79 29.08 6.09
N LYS A 187 3.58 29.58 4.87
CA LYS A 187 4.18 29.04 3.63
C LYS A 187 5.70 28.92 3.70
N GLU A 188 6.36 29.85 4.39
CA GLU A 188 7.81 29.90 4.54
C GLU A 188 8.38 28.75 5.35
N THR A 189 7.58 28.14 6.23
CA THR A 189 8.04 27.12 7.19
C THR A 189 7.34 25.79 7.01
N ARG A 190 6.16 25.71 6.39
CA ARG A 190 5.33 24.51 6.34
C ARG A 190 6.03 23.32 5.71
N LEU A 191 6.82 23.51 4.65
CA LEU A 191 7.53 22.38 4.00
C LEU A 191 8.54 21.72 4.95
N LYS A 192 9.16 22.52 5.85
CA LYS A 192 10.01 21.95 6.88
C LYS A 192 9.22 21.07 7.84
N TRP A 193 8.08 21.56 8.35
CA TRP A 193 7.23 20.79 9.24
C TRP A 193 6.66 19.53 8.58
N VAL A 194 6.26 19.62 7.30
CA VAL A 194 5.80 18.47 6.52
C VAL A 194 6.88 17.40 6.43
N LYS A 195 8.13 17.80 6.10
CA LYS A 195 9.26 16.89 5.99
C LYS A 195 9.65 16.25 7.32
N ASP A 196 9.75 17.06 8.37
CA ASP A 196 10.08 16.58 9.73
C ASP A 196 9.04 15.56 10.22
N TYR A 197 7.75 15.86 9.98
CA TYR A 197 6.68 14.97 10.40
C TYR A 197 6.57 13.71 9.51
N TYR A 198 6.78 13.86 8.20
CA TYR A 198 6.89 12.70 7.31
C TYR A 198 8.00 11.75 7.76
N ASP A 199 9.15 12.28 8.13
CA ASP A 199 10.25 11.46 8.66
C ASP A 199 9.84 10.71 9.92
N ASP A 200 9.21 11.40 10.88
CA ASP A 200 8.76 10.80 12.13
C ASP A 200 7.77 9.66 11.91
N ILE A 201 6.68 9.90 11.15
CA ILE A 201 5.63 8.90 10.95
C ILE A 201 6.05 7.75 10.02
N SER A 202 6.88 8.02 9.01
CA SER A 202 7.31 7.00 8.03
C SER A 202 8.46 6.12 8.54
N THR A 203 9.09 6.50 9.65
CA THR A 203 10.08 5.69 10.40
C THR A 203 9.51 5.13 11.70
N PHE A 204 8.19 5.19 11.88
CA PHE A 204 7.46 4.67 13.05
C PHE A 204 7.79 5.36 14.37
N GLY A 205 8.29 6.60 14.36
CA GLY A 205 8.49 7.41 15.54
C GLY A 205 7.17 7.76 16.23
N THR A 206 6.15 8.09 15.45
CA THR A 206 4.78 8.33 15.92
C THR A 206 3.78 7.43 15.21
N SER A 207 2.88 6.82 15.96
CA SER A 207 1.74 6.06 15.44
C SER A 207 0.51 6.95 15.30
N LEU A 208 -0.14 6.90 14.16
CA LEU A 208 -1.34 7.68 13.86
C LEU A 208 -2.63 6.84 13.99
N PRO A 209 -3.75 7.43 14.43
CA PRO A 209 -5.02 6.73 14.48
C PRO A 209 -5.53 6.43 13.05
N THR A 210 -6.23 5.30 12.91
CA THR A 210 -6.78 4.83 11.64
C THR A 210 -7.52 5.90 10.83
N PRO A 211 -8.41 6.74 11.41
CA PRO A 211 -9.12 7.76 10.63
C PRO A 211 -8.22 8.82 10.00
N ILE A 212 -7.12 9.18 10.64
CA ILE A 212 -6.12 10.10 10.09
C ILE A 212 -5.40 9.43 8.92
N MET A 213 -4.90 8.20 9.14
CA MET A 213 -4.19 7.44 8.11
C MET A 213 -5.05 7.19 6.87
N ALA A 214 -6.32 6.84 7.06
CA ALA A 214 -7.21 6.49 5.96
C ALA A 214 -7.91 7.68 5.31
N GLY A 215 -8.13 8.80 6.03
CA GLY A 215 -9.11 9.80 5.61
C GLY A 215 -8.64 11.24 5.48
N VAL A 216 -7.56 11.68 6.16
CA VAL A 216 -7.25 13.12 6.28
C VAL A 216 -7.08 13.84 4.94
N ARG A 217 -6.56 13.16 3.92
CA ARG A 217 -6.36 13.69 2.55
C ARG A 217 -7.56 13.53 1.63
N THR A 218 -8.68 13.01 2.15
CA THR A 218 -9.93 12.83 1.40
C THR A 218 -10.99 13.84 1.86
N SER A 219 -12.11 13.91 1.14
CA SER A 219 -13.26 14.73 1.55
C SER A 219 -13.96 14.22 2.81
N THR A 220 -13.65 13.01 3.29
CA THR A 220 -14.21 12.45 4.51
C THR A 220 -13.50 13.03 5.73
N ARG A 221 -14.20 13.88 6.49
CA ARG A 221 -13.65 14.61 7.65
C ARG A 221 -14.18 14.04 8.98
N GLN A 222 -14.01 12.76 9.19
CA GLN A 222 -14.43 12.10 10.42
C GLN A 222 -13.22 11.39 11.05
N PHE A 223 -12.61 12.01 12.05
CA PHE A 223 -11.31 11.60 12.56
C PHE A 223 -11.38 10.91 13.95
N SER A 224 -12.58 10.72 14.51
CA SER A 224 -12.79 9.89 15.70
C SER A 224 -12.75 8.41 15.33
N SER A 225 -11.92 7.62 16.01
CA SER A 225 -11.86 6.16 15.84
C SER A 225 -12.89 5.43 16.70
N CYS A 226 -13.37 6.06 17.78
CA CYS A 226 -14.32 5.49 18.72
C CYS A 226 -15.40 6.52 19.06
N VAL A 227 -16.62 6.02 19.24
CA VAL A 227 -17.77 6.79 19.72
C VAL A 227 -18.33 6.06 20.92
N LEU A 228 -18.55 6.79 22.00
CA LEU A 228 -19.26 6.28 23.18
C LEU A 228 -20.69 6.77 23.11
N ILE A 229 -21.64 5.84 23.22
CA ILE A 229 -23.05 6.14 23.28
C ILE A 229 -23.56 5.61 24.61
N GLU A 230 -24.16 6.50 25.40
CA GLU A 230 -24.82 6.14 26.65
C GLU A 230 -26.16 5.47 26.37
N SER A 231 -26.45 4.38 27.05
CA SER A 231 -27.70 3.64 26.94
C SER A 231 -28.19 3.26 28.32
N ASP A 232 -29.45 3.56 28.61
CA ASP A 232 -30.11 3.11 29.82
C ASP A 232 -30.47 1.62 29.76
N ASP A 233 -30.73 1.02 30.93
CA ASP A 233 -31.12 -0.37 31.06
C ASP A 233 -32.60 -0.59 30.75
N THR A 234 -33.05 -0.15 29.58
CA THR A 234 -34.40 -0.36 29.03
C THR A 234 -34.32 -0.84 27.59
N LEU A 235 -35.26 -1.69 27.18
CA LEU A 235 -35.32 -2.15 25.80
C LEU A 235 -35.45 -1.01 24.80
N GLU A 236 -36.18 0.04 25.17
CA GLU A 236 -36.35 1.23 24.34
C GLU A 236 -35.00 1.96 24.12
N SER A 237 -34.25 2.20 25.20
CA SER A 237 -32.94 2.86 25.11
C SER A 237 -31.92 1.99 24.35
N ILE A 238 -31.88 0.69 24.59
CA ILE A 238 -30.99 -0.25 23.88
C ILE A 238 -31.31 -0.24 22.37
N ASN A 239 -32.59 -0.32 21.99
CA ASN A 239 -32.98 -0.26 20.58
C ASN A 239 -32.66 1.09 19.94
N ALA A 240 -32.88 2.20 20.62
CA ALA A 240 -32.57 3.54 20.11
C ALA A 240 -31.05 3.72 19.91
N THR A 241 -30.21 3.10 20.76
CA THR A 241 -28.75 3.13 20.64
C THR A 241 -28.24 2.27 19.45
N ALA A 242 -28.97 1.21 19.11
CA ALA A 242 -28.61 0.29 18.04
C ALA A 242 -29.09 0.74 16.64
N THR A 243 -29.93 1.76 16.54
CA THR A 243 -30.52 2.28 15.28
C THR A 243 -29.75 3.49 14.77
#